data_885b3b053760e544c7c2856a80bbdb0b
#
_entry.id   885b3b053760e544c7c2856a80bbdb0b
#
_cell.length_a   1.000
_cell.length_b   1.000
_cell.length_c   1.000
_cell.angle_alpha   90.00
_cell.angle_beta   90.00
_cell.angle_gamma   90.00
#
_symmetry.space_group_name_H-M   'P 1'
#
loop_
_entity.id
_entity.type
_entity.pdbx_description
1 polymer ?
#
loop_
_entity_poly.entity_id
_entity_poly.type
_entity_poly.pdbx_seq_one_letter_code
_entity_poly.pdbx_strand_id
1 'polypeptide(L)'
;MKIGDTMRKKHIVILISILIAIIAIISNIVDDGLDGKTIAFLGDSLIEGHGNDSKSFEYYFSDILPNSKIINNARSGCTITDNTGNDDIVLINQVKALKGNPDVIVFNGGANDIIGYGLGFNDNNLKKEIGTLDENPNNISDQNTVIGDLEEAVVKLKEKFPDTTLCYLQLFLIDDPTIDTITLDESKKPEMRQRRDQLYAQIKLLCKKRDIKYIDVSDKFIGKGTIYRQNDGIHLKEEGYQMISHYILEKLEEVV
;
A
#
# COMPACT_ATOMS: atom_id res chain seq x y z
N MET A 1 7.10 -1.04 -66.34
CA MET A 1 7.64 -1.36 -65.03
C MET A 1 7.26 -0.34 -63.94
N LYS A 2 6.04 0.22 -63.92
CA LYS A 2 5.58 1.23 -62.94
C LYS A 2 4.29 0.86 -62.17
N ILE A 3 3.55 -0.14 -62.60
CA ILE A 3 2.23 -0.47 -62.02
C ILE A 3 2.39 -1.30 -60.71
N GLY A 4 3.38 -2.19 -60.65
CA GLY A 4 3.60 -3.04 -59.45
C GLY A 4 4.06 -2.27 -58.20
N ASP A 5 4.82 -1.18 -58.38
CA ASP A 5 5.36 -0.38 -57.29
C ASP A 5 4.28 0.50 -56.62
N THR A 6 3.33 0.98 -57.43
CA THR A 6 2.17 1.79 -56.92
C THR A 6 1.19 0.92 -56.14
N MET A 7 0.95 -0.32 -56.55
CA MET A 7 0.12 -1.28 -55.81
C MET A 7 0.77 -1.69 -54.49
N ARG A 8 2.07 -1.96 -54.47
CA ARG A 8 2.82 -2.29 -53.27
C ARG A 8 2.79 -1.18 -52.23
N LYS A 9 2.95 0.08 -52.67
CA LYS A 9 2.84 1.28 -51.78
C LYS A 9 1.43 1.43 -51.19
N LYS A 10 0.37 1.20 -51.97
CA LYS A 10 -1.02 1.22 -51.50
C LYS A 10 -1.28 0.16 -50.40
N HIS A 11 -0.79 -1.06 -50.58
CA HIS A 11 -0.93 -2.12 -49.58
C HIS A 11 -0.18 -1.80 -48.29
N ILE A 12 1.01 -1.20 -48.36
CA ILE A 12 1.77 -0.77 -47.18
C ILE A 12 1.04 0.30 -46.43
N VAL A 13 0.47 1.30 -47.10
CA VAL A 13 -0.32 2.37 -46.44
C VAL A 13 -1.55 1.78 -45.76
N ILE A 14 -2.28 0.88 -46.41
CA ILE A 14 -3.45 0.21 -45.80
C ILE A 14 -3.06 -0.59 -44.56
N LEU A 15 -1.96 -1.35 -44.62
CA LEU A 15 -1.45 -2.13 -43.48
C LEU A 15 -1.05 -1.23 -42.29
N ILE A 16 -0.38 -0.12 -42.57
CA ILE A 16 -0.03 0.87 -41.53
C ILE A 16 -1.29 1.50 -40.91
N SER A 17 -2.28 1.85 -41.73
CA SER A 17 -3.54 2.42 -41.24
C SER A 17 -4.33 1.42 -40.38
N ILE A 18 -4.33 0.13 -40.76
CA ILE A 18 -4.96 -0.93 -39.97
C ILE A 18 -4.20 -1.12 -38.65
N LEU A 19 -2.87 -1.10 -38.68
CA LEU A 19 -2.05 -1.23 -37.48
C LEU A 19 -2.26 -0.06 -36.51
N ILE A 20 -2.33 1.18 -37.03
CA ILE A 20 -2.64 2.36 -36.22
C ILE A 20 -4.06 2.27 -35.65
N ALA A 21 -5.03 1.82 -36.43
CA ALA A 21 -6.39 1.62 -35.94
C ALA A 21 -6.47 0.51 -34.87
N ILE A 22 -5.73 -0.57 -35.03
CA ILE A 22 -5.62 -1.65 -34.02
C ILE A 22 -4.95 -1.13 -32.75
N ILE A 23 -3.86 -0.36 -32.86
CA ILE A 23 -3.20 0.26 -31.70
C ILE A 23 -4.16 1.24 -31.00
N ALA A 24 -4.89 2.07 -31.75
CA ALA A 24 -5.89 2.99 -31.20
C ALA A 24 -7.09 2.26 -30.56
N ILE A 25 -7.50 1.10 -31.09
CA ILE A 25 -8.54 0.26 -30.51
C ILE A 25 -8.01 -0.43 -29.25
N ILE A 26 -6.77 -0.93 -29.26
CA ILE A 26 -6.16 -1.55 -28.09
C ILE A 26 -5.94 -0.51 -26.97
N SER A 27 -5.50 0.71 -27.30
CA SER A 27 -5.36 1.80 -26.32
C SER A 27 -6.71 2.30 -25.77
N ASN A 28 -7.81 2.11 -26.48
CA ASN A 28 -9.17 2.42 -25.98
C ASN A 28 -9.87 1.20 -25.31
N ILE A 29 -9.28 0.02 -25.40
CA ILE A 29 -9.81 -1.20 -24.74
C ILE A 29 -9.11 -1.47 -23.39
N VAL A 30 -7.94 -0.89 -23.17
CA VAL A 30 -7.39 -0.72 -21.82
C VAL A 30 -8.07 0.53 -21.24
N ASP A 31 -9.36 0.39 -20.94
CA ASP A 31 -10.00 1.21 -19.92
C ASP A 31 -9.33 0.78 -18.61
N ASP A 32 -8.24 1.46 -18.26
CA ASP A 32 -7.66 1.34 -16.94
C ASP A 32 -8.75 1.78 -15.99
N GLY A 33 -9.47 0.81 -15.39
CA GLY A 33 -10.58 1.08 -14.47
C GLY A 33 -10.22 2.05 -13.35
N LEU A 34 -8.94 2.42 -13.27
CA LEU A 34 -8.36 3.39 -12.34
C LEU A 34 -8.07 4.76 -12.97
N ASP A 35 -8.01 4.89 -14.31
CA ASP A 35 -7.75 6.20 -14.93
C ASP A 35 -8.93 7.16 -14.69
N GLY A 36 -8.62 8.39 -14.29
CA GLY A 36 -9.62 9.38 -13.87
C GLY A 36 -10.17 9.21 -12.46
N LYS A 37 -9.76 8.17 -11.71
CA LYS A 37 -10.18 7.94 -10.32
C LYS A 37 -9.40 8.81 -9.33
N THR A 38 -9.98 9.01 -8.16
CA THR A 38 -9.28 9.58 -7.00
C THR A 38 -8.78 8.46 -6.11
N ILE A 39 -7.45 8.32 -5.96
CA ILE A 39 -6.79 7.30 -5.15
C ILE A 39 -6.12 7.99 -3.96
N ALA A 40 -6.45 7.57 -2.75
CA ALA A 40 -5.84 8.10 -1.53
C ALA A 40 -4.94 7.06 -0.85
N PHE A 41 -3.81 7.53 -0.33
CA PHE A 41 -2.86 6.75 0.43
C PHE A 41 -2.81 7.22 1.88
N LEU A 42 -2.90 6.28 2.84
CA LEU A 42 -2.75 6.50 4.28
C LEU A 42 -1.70 5.56 4.84
N GLY A 43 -1.04 5.94 5.91
CA GLY A 43 -0.11 5.05 6.60
C GLY A 43 1.16 5.75 7.10
N ASP A 44 2.26 5.01 7.05
CA ASP A 44 3.54 5.38 7.65
C ASP A 44 4.58 5.90 6.64
N SER A 45 5.85 5.91 7.06
CA SER A 45 6.99 6.37 6.26
C SER A 45 7.16 5.62 4.93
N LEU A 46 6.73 4.36 4.85
CA LEU A 46 6.80 3.56 3.63
C LEU A 46 5.82 4.08 2.56
N ILE A 47 4.67 4.59 2.99
CA ILE A 47 3.70 5.24 2.09
C ILE A 47 4.10 6.69 1.80
N GLU A 48 4.59 7.42 2.80
CA GLU A 48 4.96 8.84 2.68
C GLU A 48 6.12 9.08 1.72
N GLY A 49 7.01 8.10 1.51
CA GLY A 49 8.18 8.25 0.64
C GLY A 49 9.46 8.64 1.38
N HIS A 50 9.55 8.32 2.68
CA HIS A 50 10.71 8.66 3.49
C HIS A 50 12.00 8.07 2.91
N GLY A 51 13.05 8.92 2.82
CA GLY A 51 14.36 8.51 2.34
C GLY A 51 14.48 8.33 0.81
N ASN A 52 13.42 8.65 0.04
CA ASN A 52 13.42 8.59 -1.42
C ASN A 52 13.14 9.97 -2.03
N ASP A 53 13.84 11.02 -1.56
CA ASP A 53 13.68 12.41 -2.03
C ASP A 53 12.21 12.87 -2.07
N SER A 54 11.39 12.39 -1.14
CA SER A 54 9.94 12.61 -1.05
C SER A 54 9.14 12.07 -2.25
N LYS A 55 9.74 11.23 -3.09
CA LYS A 55 9.02 10.51 -4.14
C LYS A 55 8.30 9.32 -3.51
N SER A 56 7.04 9.53 -3.20
CA SER A 56 6.12 8.55 -2.62
C SER A 56 5.36 7.77 -3.70
N PHE A 57 4.41 6.94 -3.29
CA PHE A 57 3.45 6.33 -4.21
C PHE A 57 2.64 7.38 -4.98
N GLU A 58 2.34 8.55 -4.40
CA GLU A 58 1.71 9.67 -5.11
C GLU A 58 2.48 10.06 -6.37
N TYR A 59 3.82 10.17 -6.27
CA TYR A 59 4.67 10.51 -7.40
C TYR A 59 4.56 9.47 -8.53
N TYR A 60 4.75 8.18 -8.19
CA TYR A 60 4.75 7.11 -9.21
C TYR A 60 3.38 6.85 -9.80
N PHE A 61 2.32 6.92 -8.98
CA PHE A 61 0.96 6.77 -9.47
C PHE A 61 0.54 7.94 -10.36
N SER A 62 0.93 9.17 -10.05
CA SER A 62 0.65 10.33 -10.90
C SER A 62 1.35 10.24 -12.27
N ASP A 63 2.51 9.59 -12.34
CA ASP A 63 3.21 9.34 -13.60
C ASP A 63 2.51 8.27 -14.45
N ILE A 64 2.00 7.20 -13.81
CA ILE A 64 1.35 6.07 -14.49
C ILE A 64 -0.11 6.40 -14.86
N LEU A 65 -0.82 7.13 -13.99
CA LEU A 65 -2.24 7.48 -14.14
C LEU A 65 -2.41 9.01 -14.23
N PRO A 66 -2.03 9.63 -15.35
CA PRO A 66 -1.95 11.10 -15.44
C PRO A 66 -3.30 11.83 -15.36
N ASN A 67 -4.42 11.13 -15.57
CA ASN A 67 -5.76 11.69 -15.45
C ASN A 67 -6.36 11.47 -14.04
N SER A 68 -5.70 10.69 -13.19
CA SER A 68 -6.17 10.37 -11.84
C SER A 68 -5.72 11.42 -10.83
N LYS A 69 -6.51 11.58 -9.77
CA LYS A 69 -6.12 12.41 -8.63
C LYS A 69 -5.53 11.51 -7.55
N ILE A 70 -4.25 11.72 -7.24
CA ILE A 70 -3.57 10.98 -6.19
C ILE A 70 -3.44 11.86 -4.94
N ILE A 71 -3.78 11.32 -3.78
CA ILE A 71 -3.73 12.01 -2.48
C ILE A 71 -2.85 11.18 -1.56
N ASN A 72 -1.79 11.77 -1.00
CA ASN A 72 -0.98 11.12 0.02
C ASN A 72 -1.15 11.82 1.37
N ASN A 73 -1.82 11.13 2.30
CA ASN A 73 -2.06 11.61 3.66
C ASN A 73 -1.23 10.87 4.70
N ALA A 74 -0.30 10.00 4.26
CA ALA A 74 0.58 9.24 5.13
C ALA A 74 1.56 10.13 5.90
N ARG A 75 2.04 9.65 7.04
CA ARG A 75 3.02 10.34 7.90
C ARG A 75 4.02 9.35 8.45
N SER A 76 5.30 9.72 8.35
CA SER A 76 6.39 8.94 8.95
C SER A 76 6.16 8.73 10.45
N GLY A 77 6.44 7.52 10.92
CA GLY A 77 6.21 7.14 12.31
C GLY A 77 4.77 6.77 12.64
N CYS A 78 3.84 6.79 11.67
CA CYS A 78 2.45 6.44 11.91
C CYS A 78 2.31 5.05 12.50
N THR A 79 1.52 4.97 13.57
CA THR A 79 1.13 3.75 14.28
C THR A 79 -0.36 3.48 14.11
N ILE A 80 -0.77 2.24 14.30
CA ILE A 80 -2.18 1.88 14.46
C ILE A 80 -2.67 2.41 15.81
N THR A 81 -1.89 2.17 16.86
CA THR A 81 -2.23 2.57 18.23
C THR A 81 -1.86 4.03 18.49
N ASP A 82 -2.67 4.72 19.30
CA ASP A 82 -2.31 6.04 19.83
C ASP A 82 -1.28 5.88 20.94
N ASN A 83 -0.04 6.20 20.64
CA ASN A 83 1.09 5.92 21.55
C ASN A 83 2.03 7.10 21.77
N THR A 84 1.84 8.20 21.07
CA THR A 84 2.83 9.27 21.05
C THR A 84 2.30 10.60 21.60
N GLY A 85 0.97 10.71 21.79
CA GLY A 85 0.34 12.01 22.05
C GLY A 85 0.50 13.00 20.88
N ASN A 86 0.95 12.51 19.72
CA ASN A 86 1.03 13.28 18.48
C ASN A 86 -0.06 12.79 17.54
N ASP A 87 -1.15 13.53 17.47
CA ASP A 87 -2.35 13.16 16.74
C ASP A 87 -2.11 12.92 15.23
N ASP A 88 -1.08 13.54 14.65
CA ASP A 88 -0.82 13.45 13.21
C ASP A 88 -0.23 12.10 12.77
N ILE A 89 0.36 11.34 13.69
CA ILE A 89 1.01 10.06 13.40
C ILE A 89 0.21 8.83 13.88
N VAL A 90 -1.09 8.98 14.07
CA VAL A 90 -2.01 7.87 14.37
C VAL A 90 -2.94 7.63 13.19
N LEU A 91 -3.08 6.37 12.76
CA LEU A 91 -3.83 6.01 11.56
C LEU A 91 -5.27 6.54 11.59
N ILE A 92 -5.98 6.39 12.72
CA ILE A 92 -7.37 6.87 12.84
C ILE A 92 -7.49 8.39 12.66
N ASN A 93 -6.46 9.16 12.99
CA ASN A 93 -6.47 10.60 12.81
C ASN A 93 -6.17 10.99 11.36
N GLN A 94 -5.36 10.22 10.63
CA GLN A 94 -5.25 10.35 9.17
C GLN A 94 -6.59 10.08 8.48
N VAL A 95 -7.35 9.08 8.94
CA VAL A 95 -8.71 8.79 8.46
C VAL A 95 -9.64 9.99 8.69
N LYS A 96 -9.62 10.58 9.89
CA LYS A 96 -10.42 11.77 10.21
C LYS A 96 -10.02 12.98 9.35
N ALA A 97 -8.74 13.17 9.10
CA ALA A 97 -8.19 14.30 8.34
C ALA A 97 -8.37 14.16 6.82
N LEU A 98 -8.51 12.94 6.27
CA LEU A 98 -8.66 12.71 4.84
C LEU A 98 -9.88 13.45 4.29
N LYS A 99 -9.68 14.24 3.24
CA LYS A 99 -10.72 15.06 2.58
C LYS A 99 -11.01 14.55 1.17
N GLY A 100 -12.18 14.92 0.67
CA GLY A 100 -12.64 14.53 -0.66
C GLY A 100 -13.42 13.23 -0.64
N ASN A 101 -13.66 12.68 -1.83
CA ASN A 101 -14.38 11.41 -2.01
C ASN A 101 -13.48 10.51 -2.86
N PRO A 102 -12.52 9.80 -2.25
CA PRO A 102 -11.67 8.88 -2.98
C PRO A 102 -12.48 7.67 -3.49
N ASP A 103 -12.20 7.24 -4.72
CA ASP A 103 -12.73 6.00 -5.27
C ASP A 103 -12.02 4.78 -4.66
N VAL A 104 -10.72 4.95 -4.35
CA VAL A 104 -9.88 3.91 -3.75
C VAL A 104 -9.08 4.51 -2.60
N ILE A 105 -8.99 3.78 -1.48
CA ILE A 105 -8.07 4.08 -0.39
C ILE A 105 -7.14 2.89 -0.20
N VAL A 106 -5.84 3.12 -0.38
CA VAL A 106 -4.78 2.17 -0.05
C VAL A 106 -4.15 2.60 1.27
N PHE A 107 -4.12 1.73 2.25
CA PHE A 107 -3.56 2.06 3.56
C PHE A 107 -2.69 0.94 4.12
N ASN A 108 -1.72 1.33 4.95
CA ASN A 108 -0.91 0.41 5.75
C ASN A 108 -0.88 0.84 7.22
N GLY A 109 -0.30 -0.01 8.05
CA GLY A 109 -0.05 0.26 9.46
C GLY A 109 0.57 -0.94 10.15
N GLY A 110 1.06 -0.73 11.37
CA GLY A 110 1.62 -1.79 12.20
C GLY A 110 3.14 -1.93 12.16
N ALA A 111 3.82 -1.38 11.16
CA ALA A 111 5.28 -1.40 11.13
C ALA A 111 5.87 -0.71 12.36
N ASN A 112 5.42 0.50 12.67
CA ASN A 112 5.91 1.27 13.82
C ASN A 112 5.42 0.70 15.16
N ASP A 113 4.25 0.05 15.21
CA ASP A 113 3.78 -0.68 16.41
C ASP A 113 4.70 -1.86 16.76
N ILE A 114 5.28 -2.52 15.74
CA ILE A 114 6.22 -3.62 15.93
C ILE A 114 7.63 -3.11 16.19
N ILE A 115 8.13 -2.14 15.40
CA ILE A 115 9.47 -1.57 15.53
C ILE A 115 9.61 -0.87 16.87
N GLY A 116 8.66 -0.03 17.26
CA GLY A 116 8.68 0.69 18.52
C GLY A 116 8.71 -0.24 19.72
N TYR A 117 7.97 -1.35 19.68
CA TYR A 117 8.06 -2.42 20.67
C TYR A 117 9.47 -3.00 20.77
N GLY A 118 10.10 -3.33 19.63
CA GLY A 118 11.44 -3.90 19.56
C GLY A 118 12.54 -2.95 20.01
N LEU A 119 12.42 -1.65 19.72
CA LEU A 119 13.36 -0.62 20.14
C LEU A 119 13.22 -0.24 21.62
N GLY A 120 12.20 -0.75 22.31
CA GLY A 120 12.00 -0.50 23.73
C GLY A 120 11.65 0.95 24.03
N PHE A 121 11.00 1.66 23.09
CA PHE A 121 10.43 2.96 23.40
C PHE A 121 9.50 2.80 24.60
N ASN A 122 9.75 3.57 25.66
CA ASN A 122 9.07 3.46 26.97
C ASN A 122 7.62 3.96 26.93
N ASP A 123 6.98 3.92 25.79
CA ASP A 123 5.58 4.28 25.68
C ASP A 123 4.70 3.08 25.99
N ASN A 124 3.85 3.23 27.00
CA ASN A 124 2.96 2.15 27.45
C ASN A 124 1.99 1.70 26.35
N ASN A 125 1.71 2.56 25.38
CA ASN A 125 0.81 2.25 24.26
C ASN A 125 1.47 1.35 23.20
N LEU A 126 2.80 1.45 22.98
CA LEU A 126 3.54 0.53 22.12
C LEU A 126 3.63 -0.90 22.69
N LYS A 127 3.22 -1.09 23.94
CA LYS A 127 3.13 -2.39 24.59
C LYS A 127 1.75 -3.03 24.48
N LYS A 128 0.81 -2.38 23.77
CA LYS A 128 -0.50 -3.02 23.53
C LYS A 128 -0.32 -4.40 22.93
N GLU A 129 -1.08 -5.35 23.44
CA GLU A 129 -1.17 -6.68 22.85
C GLU A 129 -1.71 -6.57 21.43
N ILE A 130 -1.27 -7.47 20.54
CA ILE A 130 -1.83 -7.51 19.19
C ILE A 130 -3.33 -7.77 19.24
N GLY A 131 -3.75 -8.64 20.17
CA GLY A 131 -5.15 -9.00 20.34
C GLY A 131 -5.63 -10.05 19.34
N THR A 132 -6.90 -10.37 19.45
CA THR A 132 -7.59 -11.31 18.56
C THR A 132 -8.82 -10.62 17.97
N LEU A 133 -9.03 -10.78 16.68
CA LEU A 133 -10.20 -10.25 16.01
C LEU A 133 -11.48 -10.93 16.55
N ASP A 134 -12.48 -10.12 16.91
CA ASP A 134 -13.83 -10.63 17.10
C ASP A 134 -14.44 -10.93 15.71
N GLU A 135 -14.69 -12.18 15.40
CA GLU A 135 -15.17 -12.59 14.08
C GLU A 135 -16.65 -12.21 13.82
N ASN A 136 -17.40 -11.80 14.85
CA ASN A 136 -18.76 -11.32 14.67
C ASN A 136 -18.76 -10.01 13.86
N PRO A 137 -19.43 -9.95 12.68
CA PRO A 137 -19.40 -8.76 11.83
C PRO A 137 -20.05 -7.52 12.48
N ASN A 138 -20.92 -7.71 13.47
CA ASN A 138 -21.60 -6.62 14.17
C ASN A 138 -20.79 -6.03 15.32
N ASN A 139 -19.72 -6.69 15.75
CA ASN A 139 -18.86 -6.25 16.84
C ASN A 139 -17.61 -5.56 16.32
N ILE A 140 -17.01 -4.72 17.17
CA ILE A 140 -15.63 -4.24 17.04
C ILE A 140 -14.81 -5.01 18.07
N SER A 141 -13.60 -5.40 17.69
CA SER A 141 -12.64 -6.07 18.56
C SER A 141 -12.24 -5.19 19.74
N ASP A 142 -11.65 -5.78 20.78
CA ASP A 142 -11.21 -5.06 21.97
C ASP A 142 -10.26 -3.89 21.62
N GLN A 143 -10.71 -2.67 21.83
CA GLN A 143 -9.97 -1.43 21.54
C GLN A 143 -8.74 -1.21 22.45
N ASN A 144 -8.51 -2.09 23.43
CA ASN A 144 -7.26 -2.10 24.17
C ASN A 144 -6.16 -2.88 23.44
N THR A 145 -6.39 -3.32 22.20
CA THR A 145 -5.47 -4.10 21.36
C THR A 145 -5.16 -3.39 20.06
N VAL A 146 -4.03 -3.76 19.43
CA VAL A 146 -3.64 -3.19 18.12
C VAL A 146 -4.70 -3.49 17.06
N ILE A 147 -5.23 -4.72 17.04
CA ILE A 147 -6.23 -5.11 16.04
C ILE A 147 -7.57 -4.40 16.27
N GLY A 148 -7.93 -4.11 17.51
CA GLY A 148 -9.12 -3.34 17.83
C GLY A 148 -9.03 -1.88 17.37
N ASP A 149 -7.89 -1.23 17.58
CA ASP A 149 -7.63 0.13 17.09
C ASP A 149 -7.66 0.17 15.54
N LEU A 150 -7.09 -0.85 14.87
CA LEU A 150 -7.13 -0.94 13.41
C LEU A 150 -8.56 -1.15 12.91
N GLU A 151 -9.33 -2.01 13.57
CA GLU A 151 -10.71 -2.24 13.19
C GLU A 151 -11.56 -0.99 13.37
N GLU A 152 -11.35 -0.20 14.42
CA GLU A 152 -12.01 1.09 14.59
C GLU A 152 -11.68 2.04 13.43
N ALA A 153 -10.40 2.15 13.05
CA ALA A 153 -9.98 2.97 11.92
C ALA A 153 -10.66 2.54 10.62
N VAL A 154 -10.77 1.23 10.38
CA VAL A 154 -11.45 0.66 9.22
C VAL A 154 -12.96 0.96 9.24
N VAL A 155 -13.62 0.82 10.38
CA VAL A 155 -15.04 1.16 10.52
C VAL A 155 -15.26 2.63 10.21
N LYS A 156 -14.39 3.52 10.72
CA LYS A 156 -14.45 4.96 10.42
C LYS A 156 -14.21 5.27 8.93
N LEU A 157 -13.32 4.53 8.26
CA LEU A 157 -13.15 4.65 6.81
C LEU A 157 -14.44 4.32 6.08
N LYS A 158 -15.07 3.19 6.40
CA LYS A 158 -16.32 2.76 5.76
C LYS A 158 -17.51 3.67 6.08
N GLU A 159 -17.58 4.21 7.29
CA GLU A 159 -18.61 5.21 7.65
C GLU A 159 -18.44 6.52 6.86
N LYS A 160 -17.20 6.98 6.70
CA LYS A 160 -16.89 8.25 6.03
C LYS A 160 -16.95 8.15 4.52
N PHE A 161 -16.58 7.01 3.97
CA PHE A 161 -16.45 6.74 2.54
C PHE A 161 -17.13 5.40 2.17
N PRO A 162 -18.47 5.32 2.21
CA PRO A 162 -19.19 4.05 2.08
C PRO A 162 -19.03 3.38 0.71
N ASP A 163 -18.80 4.16 -0.35
CA ASP A 163 -18.70 3.68 -1.73
C ASP A 163 -17.24 3.48 -2.19
N THR A 164 -16.28 3.66 -1.28
CA THR A 164 -14.85 3.59 -1.58
C THR A 164 -14.32 2.17 -1.48
N THR A 165 -13.55 1.73 -2.47
CA THR A 165 -12.79 0.48 -2.40
C THR A 165 -11.63 0.64 -1.42
N LEU A 166 -11.59 -0.21 -0.38
CA LEU A 166 -10.52 -0.21 0.62
C LEU A 166 -9.51 -1.32 0.37
N CYS A 167 -8.23 -0.97 0.40
CA CYS A 167 -7.12 -1.91 0.22
C CYS A 167 -6.11 -1.76 1.35
N TYR A 168 -5.83 -2.84 2.08
CA TYR A 168 -4.71 -2.89 3.02
C TYR A 168 -3.46 -3.37 2.32
N LEU A 169 -2.37 -2.61 2.42
CA LEU A 169 -1.09 -2.92 1.80
C LEU A 169 -0.09 -3.40 2.86
N GLN A 170 0.28 -4.67 2.80
CA GLN A 170 1.34 -5.21 3.64
C GLN A 170 2.71 -4.92 3.03
N LEU A 171 3.44 -3.96 3.60
CA LEU A 171 4.77 -3.54 3.13
C LEU A 171 5.92 -3.94 4.05
N PHE A 172 5.66 -4.11 5.34
CA PHE A 172 6.71 -4.31 6.33
C PHE A 172 7.16 -5.77 6.41
N LEU A 173 8.45 -6.01 6.18
CA LEU A 173 9.08 -7.32 6.26
C LEU A 173 10.30 -7.23 7.17
N ILE A 174 10.39 -8.12 8.16
CA ILE A 174 11.56 -8.25 9.04
C ILE A 174 12.58 -9.27 8.48
N ASP A 175 12.11 -10.24 7.71
CA ASP A 175 12.90 -11.40 7.30
C ASP A 175 13.29 -11.35 5.82
N ASP A 176 14.16 -10.44 5.44
CA ASP A 176 14.86 -10.56 4.17
C ASP A 176 16.28 -11.08 4.44
N PRO A 177 16.67 -12.26 3.93
CA PRO A 177 18.00 -12.82 4.18
C PRO A 177 19.13 -12.01 3.54
N THR A 178 18.82 -11.06 2.65
CA THR A 178 19.80 -10.24 1.93
C THR A 178 20.11 -8.92 2.63
N ILE A 179 19.33 -8.55 3.65
CA ILE A 179 19.52 -7.30 4.39
C ILE A 179 19.23 -7.50 5.87
N ASP A 180 20.16 -7.08 6.70
CA ASP A 180 19.96 -7.08 8.14
C ASP A 180 19.11 -5.85 8.50
N THR A 181 17.84 -6.10 8.78
CA THR A 181 16.89 -5.06 9.13
C THR A 181 17.14 -4.58 10.54
N ILE A 182 17.56 -3.34 10.67
CA ILE A 182 17.66 -2.56 11.89
C ILE A 182 18.73 -3.10 12.86
N THR A 183 19.53 -2.22 13.38
CA THR A 183 20.40 -2.39 14.56
C THR A 183 19.56 -2.69 15.83
N LEU A 184 18.76 -3.73 15.77
CA LEU A 184 18.02 -4.23 16.92
C LEU A 184 18.87 -5.21 17.68
N ASP A 185 18.69 -5.20 18.99
CA ASP A 185 19.19 -6.27 19.84
C ASP A 185 18.69 -7.62 19.28
N GLU A 186 19.61 -8.47 18.85
CA GLU A 186 19.32 -9.80 18.31
C GLU A 186 18.38 -10.61 19.22
N SER A 187 18.43 -10.39 20.54
CA SER A 187 17.56 -11.06 21.50
C SER A 187 16.07 -10.71 21.33
N LYS A 188 15.75 -9.56 20.76
CA LYS A 188 14.36 -9.10 20.56
C LYS A 188 13.78 -9.48 19.20
N LYS A 189 14.62 -9.82 18.23
CA LYS A 189 14.15 -10.17 16.87
C LYS A 189 13.12 -11.32 16.86
N PRO A 190 13.27 -12.41 17.63
CA PRO A 190 12.26 -13.49 17.64
C PRO A 190 10.88 -13.03 18.11
N GLU A 191 10.82 -12.19 19.15
CA GLU A 191 9.57 -11.67 19.68
C GLU A 191 8.91 -10.70 18.69
N MET A 192 9.69 -9.84 18.06
CA MET A 192 9.18 -8.94 17.00
C MET A 192 8.60 -9.72 15.81
N ARG A 193 9.28 -10.80 15.39
CA ARG A 193 8.75 -11.69 14.34
C ARG A 193 7.43 -12.31 14.73
N GLN A 194 7.34 -12.82 15.95
CA GLN A 194 6.11 -13.40 16.47
C GLN A 194 4.97 -12.37 16.49
N ARG A 195 5.22 -11.16 16.99
CA ARG A 195 4.23 -10.07 17.00
C ARG A 195 3.79 -9.67 15.59
N ARG A 196 4.75 -9.55 14.66
CA ARG A 196 4.46 -9.27 13.24
C ARG A 196 3.55 -10.34 12.64
N ASP A 197 3.91 -11.60 12.81
CA ASP A 197 3.17 -12.72 12.23
C ASP A 197 1.75 -12.80 12.81
N GLN A 198 1.62 -12.58 14.12
CA GLN A 198 0.33 -12.47 14.78
C GLN A 198 -0.49 -11.30 14.23
N LEU A 199 0.10 -10.12 14.11
CA LEU A 199 -0.58 -8.92 13.59
C LEU A 199 -1.08 -9.17 12.17
N TYR A 200 -0.24 -9.65 11.27
CA TYR A 200 -0.65 -9.88 9.88
C TYR A 200 -1.70 -10.98 9.73
N ALA A 201 -1.64 -12.02 10.55
CA ALA A 201 -2.70 -13.03 10.60
C ALA A 201 -4.05 -12.40 10.98
N GLN A 202 -4.07 -11.53 11.99
CA GLN A 202 -5.29 -10.83 12.42
C GLN A 202 -5.76 -9.81 11.38
N ILE A 203 -4.85 -9.09 10.71
CA ILE A 203 -5.21 -8.16 9.63
C ILE A 203 -5.83 -8.89 8.45
N LYS A 204 -5.33 -10.06 8.06
CA LYS A 204 -5.96 -10.87 7.00
C LYS A 204 -7.39 -11.26 7.35
N LEU A 205 -7.65 -11.64 8.59
CA LEU A 205 -8.99 -11.94 9.09
C LEU A 205 -9.88 -10.67 9.09
N LEU A 206 -9.33 -9.53 9.53
CA LEU A 206 -10.03 -8.24 9.51
C LEU A 206 -10.41 -7.83 8.09
N CYS A 207 -9.49 -7.95 7.13
CA CYS A 207 -9.76 -7.65 5.72
C CYS A 207 -10.92 -8.50 5.19
N LYS A 208 -10.92 -9.80 5.51
CA LYS A 208 -12.02 -10.69 5.15
C LYS A 208 -13.34 -10.29 5.84
N LYS A 209 -13.32 -10.03 7.16
CA LYS A 209 -14.50 -9.62 7.94
C LYS A 209 -15.14 -8.34 7.41
N ARG A 210 -14.30 -7.38 7.02
CA ARG A 210 -14.73 -6.04 6.64
C ARG A 210 -14.74 -5.79 5.13
N ASP A 211 -14.60 -6.84 4.32
CA ASP A 211 -14.57 -6.74 2.86
C ASP A 211 -13.58 -5.67 2.39
N ILE A 212 -12.30 -5.93 2.65
CA ILE A 212 -11.16 -5.10 2.29
C ILE A 212 -10.21 -5.95 1.45
N LYS A 213 -9.73 -5.42 0.34
CA LYS A 213 -8.69 -6.08 -0.45
C LYS A 213 -7.38 -6.11 0.37
N TYR A 214 -6.79 -7.28 0.51
CA TYR A 214 -5.49 -7.46 1.12
C TYR A 214 -4.44 -7.63 0.02
N ILE A 215 -3.46 -6.71 -0.02
CA ILE A 215 -2.35 -6.74 -0.96
C ILE A 215 -1.07 -7.09 -0.20
N ASP A 216 -0.53 -8.28 -0.47
CA ASP A 216 0.71 -8.78 0.13
C ASP A 216 1.85 -8.67 -0.88
N VAL A 217 2.84 -7.86 -0.58
CA VAL A 217 4.03 -7.67 -1.44
C VAL A 217 5.23 -8.50 -0.98
N SER A 218 5.06 -9.34 0.02
CA SER A 218 6.16 -10.09 0.66
C SER A 218 6.99 -10.88 -0.35
N ASP A 219 6.34 -11.62 -1.25
CA ASP A 219 7.02 -12.44 -2.25
C ASP A 219 7.87 -11.64 -3.24
N LYS A 220 7.57 -10.35 -3.39
CA LYS A 220 8.32 -9.48 -4.30
C LYS A 220 9.68 -9.08 -3.73
N PHE A 221 9.83 -9.13 -2.40
CA PHE A 221 11.02 -8.68 -1.68
C PHE A 221 11.97 -9.81 -1.28
N ILE A 222 11.48 -11.03 -1.09
CA ILE A 222 12.30 -12.14 -0.60
C ILE A 222 13.54 -12.33 -1.49
N GLY A 223 14.72 -12.23 -0.87
CA GLY A 223 16.00 -12.32 -1.55
C GLY A 223 16.40 -11.11 -2.40
N LYS A 224 15.66 -10.02 -2.33
CA LYS A 224 15.88 -8.80 -3.12
C LYS A 224 15.96 -7.52 -2.27
N GLY A 225 16.08 -7.65 -0.96
CA GLY A 225 16.07 -6.52 -0.04
C GLY A 225 17.10 -5.46 -0.39
N THR A 226 18.33 -5.84 -0.74
CA THR A 226 19.39 -4.91 -1.15
C THR A 226 19.08 -4.12 -2.41
N ILE A 227 18.21 -4.64 -3.29
CA ILE A 227 17.78 -3.96 -4.51
C ILE A 227 16.71 -2.92 -4.20
N TYR A 228 15.71 -3.31 -3.41
CA TYR A 228 14.49 -2.52 -3.21
C TYR A 228 14.47 -1.70 -1.94
N ARG A 229 15.33 -2.03 -0.95
CA ARG A 229 15.37 -1.35 0.35
C ARG A 229 16.66 -0.58 0.56
N GLN A 230 16.55 0.46 1.38
CA GLN A 230 17.68 1.22 1.86
C GLN A 230 18.51 0.40 2.86
N ASN A 231 19.66 0.95 3.28
CA ASN A 231 20.58 0.27 4.19
C ASN A 231 20.01 0.04 5.60
N ASP A 232 18.92 0.74 5.95
CA ASP A 232 18.20 0.51 7.20
C ASP A 232 17.30 -0.74 7.16
N GLY A 233 17.14 -1.36 5.98
CA GLY A 233 16.34 -2.55 5.79
C GLY A 233 14.83 -2.35 5.88
N ILE A 234 14.37 -1.12 6.03
CA ILE A 234 12.94 -0.76 6.18
C ILE A 234 12.46 0.04 4.98
N HIS A 235 13.06 1.21 4.79
CA HIS A 235 12.61 2.15 3.78
C HIS A 235 12.95 1.68 2.36
N LEU A 236 12.14 2.13 1.41
CA LEU A 236 12.27 1.72 0.02
C LEU A 236 13.23 2.63 -0.73
N LYS A 237 13.93 2.05 -1.69
CA LYS A 237 14.62 2.76 -2.77
C LYS A 237 13.65 3.07 -3.90
N GLU A 238 14.08 3.85 -4.87
CA GLU A 238 13.31 4.18 -6.07
C GLU A 238 12.80 2.91 -6.79
N GLU A 239 13.66 1.92 -6.98
CA GLU A 239 13.32 0.65 -7.61
C GLU A 239 12.24 -0.13 -6.84
N GLY A 240 12.26 -0.01 -5.51
CA GLY A 240 11.23 -0.59 -4.63
C GLY A 240 9.88 0.08 -4.84
N TYR A 241 9.83 1.41 -4.84
CA TYR A 241 8.61 2.17 -5.10
C TYR A 241 8.04 1.89 -6.49
N GLN A 242 8.88 1.89 -7.53
CA GLN A 242 8.45 1.59 -8.91
C GLN A 242 7.84 0.20 -9.00
N MET A 243 8.53 -0.81 -8.49
CA MET A 243 8.05 -2.19 -8.52
C MET A 243 6.72 -2.37 -7.80
N ILE A 244 6.59 -1.79 -6.57
CA ILE A 244 5.36 -1.91 -5.77
C ILE A 244 4.23 -1.12 -6.42
N SER A 245 4.47 0.06 -6.97
CA SER A 245 3.43 0.85 -7.64
C SER A 245 2.76 0.06 -8.77
N HIS A 246 3.56 -0.57 -9.63
CA HIS A 246 3.02 -1.43 -10.68
C HIS A 246 2.24 -2.64 -10.12
N TYR A 247 2.74 -3.25 -9.05
CA TYR A 247 2.06 -4.38 -8.42
C TYR A 247 0.74 -3.98 -7.74
N ILE A 248 0.71 -2.82 -7.08
CA ILE A 248 -0.54 -2.30 -6.50
C ILE A 248 -1.55 -2.03 -7.62
N LEU A 249 -1.14 -1.39 -8.72
CA LEU A 249 -2.02 -1.13 -9.87
C LEU A 249 -2.64 -2.42 -10.41
N GLU A 250 -1.80 -3.43 -10.69
CA GLU A 250 -2.28 -4.76 -11.12
C GLU A 250 -3.36 -5.32 -10.16
N LYS A 251 -3.15 -5.16 -8.84
CA LYS A 251 -4.09 -5.67 -7.83
C LYS A 251 -5.34 -4.80 -7.66
N LEU A 252 -5.28 -3.52 -7.94
CA LEU A 252 -6.43 -2.62 -7.91
C LEU A 252 -7.33 -2.83 -9.12
N GLU A 253 -6.77 -3.06 -10.30
CA GLU A 253 -7.53 -3.40 -11.53
C GLU A 253 -8.38 -4.67 -11.38
N GLU A 254 -7.98 -5.60 -10.50
CA GLU A 254 -8.76 -6.80 -10.19
C GLU A 254 -10.05 -6.51 -9.39
N VAL A 255 -10.23 -5.31 -8.81
CA VAL A 255 -11.29 -5.01 -7.84
C VAL A 255 -12.06 -3.71 -8.09
N VAL A 256 -11.63 -2.88 -9.03
CA VAL A 256 -12.28 -1.65 -9.47
C VAL A 256 -12.86 -1.85 -10.86
#